data_30a66cdca21a3b81278393f6f0721f13
#
_entry.id   30a66cdca21a3b81278393f6f0721f13
#
_cell.length_a   1.000
_cell.length_b   1.000
_cell.length_c   1.000
_cell.angle_alpha   90.00
_cell.angle_beta   90.00
_cell.angle_gamma   90.00
#
_symmetry.space_group_name_H-M   'P 1'
#
loop_
_entity.id
_entity.type
_entity.pdbx_description
1 polymer ?
#
loop_
_entity_poly.entity_id
_entity_poly.type
_entity_poly.pdbx_seq_one_letter_code
_entity_poly.pdbx_strand_id
1 'polypeptide(L)'
;MIRNFFRVTLRSIARNKVFTFLNIAGLAIGMSASLLILLWVQDELSYDRFNKKGEKIYRVEEDQFYSGARYHVTVTPQPSGPVWKEKIPEIVEQARINRLPRILFRNGDRVFFESSIVASDSGLFNMFTLPLLWGDPATALSSPNSIVLTEKLAGKYFGDTNPLGKTLTLENRFQFMVTGVMKEIPDNSVLTFEGVIPFSFLREIGAVSNSWGSNSIFTYVELAEGSDLESVGKKLTDVVLEYHPTTRTKFSVFPFLDIHLHSQFGFTETRGPVTAIYIFSLIAVFVLLIACINFINLSTAKASSRSKEIAVRKVVGADRKTMIVQFMSESLILVTLSMILALIIVGLSLQLFNNISGKEFSLADLLQGKFILSYILIGVLAGFLSGLYPAFYLSSVKPAAILKGEGQTAKGNGRLRRALVVVQFSLSVIIAVSAVFMYMQLRFLQNKDLGFDKENLIGIPMS
;
A
#
# COMPACT_ATOMS: atom_id res chain seq x y z
N MET A 1 -35.31 17.82 22.35
CA MET A 1 -35.47 17.67 20.88
C MET A 1 -34.78 16.43 20.34
N ILE A 2 -33.47 16.20 20.52
CA ILE A 2 -32.69 15.07 19.98
C ILE A 2 -33.29 13.70 20.32
N ARG A 3 -33.69 13.46 21.57
CA ARG A 3 -34.33 12.20 22.03
C ARG A 3 -35.65 11.87 21.29
N ASN A 4 -36.41 12.87 20.88
CA ASN A 4 -37.63 12.66 20.10
C ASN A 4 -37.30 12.33 18.64
N PHE A 5 -36.31 12.97 18.04
CA PHE A 5 -35.84 12.62 16.68
C PHE A 5 -35.36 11.17 16.62
N PHE A 6 -34.58 10.75 17.60
CA PHE A 6 -34.07 9.36 17.68
C PHE A 6 -35.22 8.33 17.75
N ARG A 7 -36.23 8.58 18.60
CA ARG A 7 -37.44 7.70 18.70
C ARG A 7 -38.25 7.64 17.41
N VAL A 8 -38.46 8.79 16.77
CA VAL A 8 -39.20 8.86 15.49
C VAL A 8 -38.46 8.11 14.40
N THR A 9 -37.12 8.26 14.31
CA THR A 9 -36.29 7.58 13.32
C THR A 9 -36.30 6.06 13.56
N LEU A 10 -36.13 5.58 14.79
CA LEU A 10 -36.19 4.16 15.10
C LEU A 10 -37.53 3.53 14.73
N ARG A 11 -38.64 4.22 15.00
CA ARG A 11 -40.00 3.78 14.57
C ARG A 11 -40.15 3.74 13.05
N SER A 12 -39.56 4.72 12.34
CA SER A 12 -39.55 4.77 10.88
C SER A 12 -38.76 3.60 10.28
N ILE A 13 -37.61 3.28 10.87
CA ILE A 13 -36.76 2.13 10.52
C ILE A 13 -37.54 0.82 10.68
N ALA A 14 -38.15 0.60 11.85
CA ALA A 14 -38.89 -0.61 12.18
C ALA A 14 -40.14 -0.81 11.29
N ARG A 15 -40.79 0.28 10.87
CA ARG A 15 -41.99 0.24 9.99
C ARG A 15 -41.67 -0.06 8.54
N ASN A 16 -40.46 0.27 8.05
CA ASN A 16 -40.08 0.15 6.64
C ASN A 16 -38.83 -0.75 6.47
N LYS A 17 -38.93 -2.00 6.91
CA LYS A 17 -37.81 -2.95 7.00
C LYS A 17 -37.06 -3.13 5.68
N VAL A 18 -37.74 -3.37 4.57
CA VAL A 18 -37.10 -3.61 3.26
C VAL A 18 -36.31 -2.40 2.79
N PHE A 19 -36.91 -1.20 2.86
CA PHE A 19 -36.24 0.04 2.49
C PHE A 19 -35.00 0.29 3.34
N THR A 20 -35.12 0.11 4.65
CA THR A 20 -34.01 0.29 5.60
C THR A 20 -32.89 -0.71 5.33
N PHE A 21 -33.24 -1.98 5.13
CA PHE A 21 -32.28 -3.03 4.81
C PHE A 21 -31.52 -2.72 3.51
N LEU A 22 -32.22 -2.39 2.42
CA LEU A 22 -31.60 -2.08 1.13
C LEU A 22 -30.66 -0.86 1.21
N ASN A 23 -31.01 0.18 1.98
CA ASN A 23 -30.16 1.34 2.16
C ASN A 23 -28.92 1.00 3.01
N ILE A 24 -29.11 0.33 4.14
CA ILE A 24 -27.99 -0.03 5.04
C ILE A 24 -27.04 -1.01 4.32
N ALA A 25 -27.57 -2.07 3.73
CA ALA A 25 -26.76 -3.08 3.04
C ALA A 25 -26.02 -2.49 1.82
N GLY A 26 -26.73 -1.73 0.97
CA GLY A 26 -26.11 -1.12 -0.21
C GLY A 26 -25.00 -0.13 0.15
N LEU A 27 -25.22 0.71 1.16
CA LEU A 27 -24.21 1.66 1.62
C LEU A 27 -23.06 0.95 2.34
N ALA A 28 -23.36 -0.06 3.16
CA ALA A 28 -22.33 -0.85 3.86
C ALA A 28 -21.39 -1.59 2.89
N ILE A 29 -21.95 -2.22 1.84
CA ILE A 29 -21.15 -2.88 0.80
C ILE A 29 -20.25 -1.87 0.07
N GLY A 30 -20.80 -0.73 -0.34
CA GLY A 30 -20.01 0.30 -1.01
C GLY A 30 -18.92 0.89 -0.12
N MET A 31 -19.22 1.15 1.17
CA MET A 31 -18.22 1.64 2.12
C MET A 31 -17.15 0.58 2.43
N SER A 32 -17.51 -0.69 2.62
CA SER A 32 -16.55 -1.76 2.89
C SER A 32 -15.59 -1.97 1.73
N ALA A 33 -16.08 -1.98 0.49
CA ALA A 33 -15.23 -2.09 -0.69
C ALA A 33 -14.28 -0.89 -0.81
N SER A 34 -14.78 0.34 -0.60
CA SER A 34 -13.95 1.55 -0.61
C SER A 34 -12.89 1.53 0.52
N LEU A 35 -13.24 1.02 1.71
CA LEU A 35 -12.32 0.91 2.84
C LEU A 35 -11.20 -0.09 2.58
N LEU A 36 -11.51 -1.26 2.02
CA LEU A 36 -10.50 -2.26 1.66
C LEU A 36 -9.53 -1.73 0.60
N ILE A 37 -10.05 -1.06 -0.42
CA ILE A 37 -9.20 -0.43 -1.45
C ILE A 37 -8.31 0.65 -0.81
N LEU A 38 -8.87 1.50 0.06
CA LEU A 38 -8.08 2.53 0.73
C LEU A 38 -7.05 1.96 1.70
N LEU A 39 -7.34 0.83 2.36
CA LEU A 39 -6.36 0.12 3.19
C LEU A 39 -5.15 -0.29 2.34
N TRP A 40 -5.40 -0.88 1.18
CA TRP A 40 -4.34 -1.23 0.24
C TRP A 40 -3.58 0.00 -0.28
N VAL A 41 -4.29 1.06 -0.69
CA VAL A 41 -3.67 2.31 -1.15
C VAL A 41 -2.79 2.93 -0.07
N GLN A 42 -3.24 2.94 1.19
CA GLN A 42 -2.46 3.47 2.31
C GLN A 42 -1.20 2.66 2.57
N ASP A 43 -1.28 1.35 2.45
CA ASP A 43 -0.13 0.46 2.57
C ASP A 43 0.88 0.74 1.46
N GLU A 44 0.45 0.76 0.19
CA GLU A 44 1.31 1.08 -0.96
C GLU A 44 2.01 2.44 -0.84
N LEU A 45 1.31 3.46 -0.34
CA LEU A 45 1.85 4.80 -0.11
C LEU A 45 2.74 4.90 1.13
N SER A 46 2.74 3.88 2.00
CA SER A 46 3.48 3.87 3.26
C SER A 46 4.82 3.16 3.17
N TYR A 47 5.16 2.59 2.00
CA TYR A 47 6.42 1.86 1.83
C TYR A 47 7.63 2.66 2.29
N ASP A 48 8.47 2.02 3.10
CA ASP A 48 9.74 2.51 3.63
C ASP A 48 9.67 3.80 4.48
N ARG A 49 8.46 4.38 4.70
CA ARG A 49 8.29 5.63 5.46
C ARG A 49 8.54 5.50 6.96
N PHE A 50 8.76 4.29 7.47
CA PHE A 50 9.21 4.07 8.84
C PHE A 50 10.71 4.41 9.03
N ASN A 51 11.46 4.54 7.93
CA ASN A 51 12.87 4.92 7.98
C ASN A 51 13.04 6.40 8.30
N LYS A 52 13.62 6.71 9.46
CA LYS A 52 13.81 8.09 9.96
C LYS A 52 14.64 8.97 9.03
N LYS A 53 15.59 8.37 8.33
CA LYS A 53 16.48 9.05 7.38
C LYS A 53 16.06 8.83 5.92
N GLY A 54 14.88 8.26 5.68
CA GLY A 54 14.42 7.84 4.34
C GLY A 54 14.53 8.93 3.27
N GLU A 55 14.28 10.21 3.64
CA GLU A 55 14.39 11.37 2.74
C GLU A 55 15.84 11.72 2.35
N LYS A 56 16.83 11.23 3.10
CA LYS A 56 18.27 11.47 2.86
C LYS A 56 18.97 10.27 2.23
N ILE A 57 18.27 9.15 2.09
CA ILE A 57 18.80 7.92 1.52
C ILE A 57 18.43 7.85 0.04
N TYR A 58 19.39 7.47 -0.77
CA TYR A 58 19.23 7.28 -2.21
C TYR A 58 19.84 5.94 -2.62
N ARG A 59 19.22 5.26 -3.59
CA ARG A 59 19.84 4.14 -4.30
C ARG A 59 20.63 4.67 -5.46
N VAL A 60 21.85 4.20 -5.65
CA VAL A 60 22.63 4.50 -6.84
C VAL A 60 22.16 3.60 -7.97
N GLU A 61 21.88 4.20 -9.12
CA GLU A 61 21.40 3.54 -10.32
C GLU A 61 22.29 3.94 -11.51
N GLU A 62 22.25 3.14 -12.57
CA GLU A 62 23.08 3.40 -13.73
C GLU A 62 22.35 3.21 -15.06
N ASP A 63 22.71 4.03 -16.02
CA ASP A 63 22.35 3.89 -17.41
C ASP A 63 23.52 3.29 -18.18
N GLN A 64 23.32 2.10 -18.71
CA GLN A 64 24.27 1.42 -19.57
C GLN A 64 23.91 1.63 -21.04
N PHE A 65 24.88 1.89 -21.88
CA PHE A 65 24.67 2.13 -23.30
C PHE A 65 25.37 1.05 -24.13
N TYR A 66 24.59 0.11 -24.69
CA TYR A 66 25.07 -0.96 -25.54
C TYR A 66 24.33 -0.98 -26.87
N SER A 67 25.06 -1.12 -27.98
CA SER A 67 24.47 -1.27 -29.32
C SER A 67 23.43 -0.21 -29.68
N GLY A 68 23.59 1.03 -29.17
CA GLY A 68 22.67 2.12 -29.43
C GLY A 68 21.41 2.14 -28.55
N ALA A 69 21.22 1.16 -27.66
CA ALA A 69 20.14 1.12 -26.69
C ALA A 69 20.61 1.55 -25.29
N ARG A 70 19.70 2.15 -24.51
CA ARG A 70 19.90 2.50 -23.11
C ARG A 70 19.24 1.43 -22.23
N TYR A 71 19.99 0.92 -21.29
CA TYR A 71 19.52 -0.03 -20.28
C TYR A 71 19.67 0.59 -18.90
N HIS A 72 18.55 0.82 -18.24
CA HIS A 72 18.55 1.34 -16.88
C HIS A 72 18.59 0.17 -15.89
N VAL A 73 19.60 0.15 -15.02
CA VAL A 73 19.80 -0.91 -14.03
C VAL A 73 20.08 -0.31 -12.65
N THR A 74 19.72 -1.08 -11.62
CA THR A 74 19.76 -0.65 -10.23
C THR A 74 20.93 -1.24 -9.45
N VAL A 75 21.78 -2.00 -10.15
CA VAL A 75 22.97 -2.62 -9.58
C VAL A 75 24.23 -1.84 -9.96
N THR A 76 25.23 -1.90 -9.11
CA THR A 76 26.49 -1.15 -9.23
C THR A 76 27.70 -2.07 -9.09
N PRO A 77 28.92 -1.62 -9.46
CA PRO A 77 30.14 -2.35 -9.20
C PRO A 77 30.41 -2.54 -7.70
N GLN A 78 30.90 -3.70 -7.32
CA GLN A 78 31.16 -4.00 -5.91
C GLN A 78 32.17 -3.06 -5.20
N PRO A 79 33.23 -2.55 -5.84
CA PRO A 79 34.18 -1.63 -5.18
C PRO A 79 33.63 -0.21 -5.00
N SER A 80 32.54 0.19 -5.67
CA SER A 80 32.13 1.56 -5.85
C SER A 80 31.71 2.27 -4.55
N GLY A 81 30.88 1.65 -3.71
CA GLY A 81 30.31 2.29 -2.52
C GLY A 81 31.34 2.95 -1.59
N PRO A 82 32.33 2.18 -1.07
CA PRO A 82 33.37 2.76 -0.20
C PRO A 82 34.19 3.85 -0.89
N VAL A 83 34.53 3.68 -2.18
CA VAL A 83 35.32 4.67 -2.92
C VAL A 83 34.51 5.95 -3.17
N TRP A 84 33.24 5.84 -3.44
CA TRP A 84 32.37 7.01 -3.57
C TRP A 84 32.26 7.79 -2.25
N LYS A 85 32.10 7.08 -1.11
CA LYS A 85 32.06 7.73 0.21
C LYS A 85 33.38 8.46 0.52
N GLU A 86 34.52 7.91 0.11
CA GLU A 86 35.83 8.52 0.31
C GLU A 86 36.05 9.77 -0.56
N LYS A 87 35.61 9.72 -1.83
CA LYS A 87 35.91 10.77 -2.82
C LYS A 87 34.85 11.86 -2.95
N ILE A 88 33.61 11.61 -2.53
CA ILE A 88 32.49 12.51 -2.72
C ILE A 88 32.01 13.03 -1.36
N PRO A 89 32.33 14.28 -1.00
CA PRO A 89 32.03 14.81 0.32
C PRO A 89 30.53 14.89 0.68
N GLU A 90 29.67 14.94 -0.32
CA GLU A 90 28.20 14.93 -0.16
C GLU A 90 27.69 13.60 0.37
N ILE A 91 28.44 12.50 0.21
CA ILE A 91 28.07 11.17 0.71
C ILE A 91 28.52 11.02 2.15
N VAL A 92 27.56 11.11 3.06
CA VAL A 92 27.76 11.01 4.52
C VAL A 92 27.99 9.55 4.93
N GLU A 93 27.18 8.63 4.37
CA GLU A 93 27.25 7.20 4.65
C GLU A 93 26.91 6.40 3.38
N GLN A 94 27.35 5.13 3.36
CA GLN A 94 27.02 4.20 2.30
C GLN A 94 26.74 2.80 2.86
N ALA A 95 25.93 2.04 2.14
CA ALA A 95 25.73 0.63 2.39
C ALA A 95 25.54 -0.12 1.08
N ARG A 96 26.40 -1.10 0.85
CA ARG A 96 26.21 -2.08 -0.23
C ARG A 96 25.34 -3.21 0.29
N ILE A 97 24.43 -3.70 -0.52
CA ILE A 97 23.59 -4.86 -0.21
C ILE A 97 23.79 -5.88 -1.33
N ASN A 98 24.39 -7.01 -1.00
CA ASN A 98 24.53 -8.16 -1.88
C ASN A 98 23.60 -9.27 -1.40
N ARG A 99 22.59 -9.62 -2.20
CA ARG A 99 21.72 -10.76 -1.91
C ARG A 99 22.50 -12.04 -2.14
N LEU A 100 22.54 -12.87 -1.11
CA LEU A 100 23.24 -14.15 -1.20
C LEU A 100 22.32 -15.21 -1.82
N PRO A 101 22.91 -16.22 -2.51
CA PRO A 101 22.15 -17.37 -2.96
C PRO A 101 21.58 -18.13 -1.75
N ARG A 102 20.82 -19.17 -2.02
CA ARG A 102 20.32 -20.06 -0.98
C ARG A 102 21.49 -20.72 -0.23
N ILE A 103 21.57 -20.47 1.08
CA ILE A 103 22.68 -20.88 1.96
C ILE A 103 22.18 -21.87 2.99
N LEU A 104 22.98 -22.91 3.27
CA LEU A 104 22.70 -23.86 4.34
C LEU A 104 23.14 -23.30 5.70
N PHE A 105 22.20 -23.15 6.62
CA PHE A 105 22.47 -22.80 8.02
C PHE A 105 22.27 -24.01 8.93
N ARG A 106 23.15 -24.17 9.91
CA ARG A 106 23.12 -25.26 10.89
C ARG A 106 23.36 -24.76 12.30
N ASN A 107 22.51 -25.22 13.24
CA ASN A 107 22.72 -25.12 14.68
C ASN A 107 22.32 -26.45 15.33
N GLY A 108 23.30 -27.32 15.63
CA GLY A 108 23.02 -28.70 16.06
C GLY A 108 22.23 -29.47 15.00
N ASP A 109 21.07 -30.02 15.43
CA ASP A 109 20.15 -30.77 14.56
C ASP A 109 19.23 -29.88 13.70
N ARG A 110 19.20 -28.58 13.96
CA ARG A 110 18.41 -27.62 13.17
C ARG A 110 19.17 -27.21 11.93
N VAL A 111 18.77 -27.74 10.78
CA VAL A 111 19.45 -27.52 9.49
C VAL A 111 18.42 -27.08 8.47
N PHE A 112 18.60 -25.88 7.93
CA PHE A 112 17.69 -25.31 6.93
C PHE A 112 18.47 -24.53 5.87
N PHE A 113 17.90 -24.48 4.68
CA PHE A 113 18.33 -23.56 3.64
C PHE A 113 17.64 -22.22 3.78
N GLU A 114 18.39 -21.15 3.84
CA GLU A 114 17.89 -19.77 3.91
C GLU A 114 18.18 -19.02 2.60
N SER A 115 17.22 -18.28 2.12
CA SER A 115 17.29 -17.50 0.87
C SER A 115 17.18 -15.99 1.09
N SER A 116 16.96 -15.58 2.34
CA SER A 116 16.72 -14.17 2.72
C SER A 116 17.92 -13.60 3.49
N ILE A 117 19.13 -13.95 3.08
CA ILE A 117 20.37 -13.46 3.71
C ILE A 117 21.05 -12.47 2.77
N VAL A 118 21.55 -11.39 3.34
CA VAL A 118 22.33 -10.39 2.61
C VAL A 118 23.69 -10.18 3.24
N ALA A 119 24.66 -9.83 2.41
CA ALA A 119 25.93 -9.26 2.89
C ALA A 119 25.88 -7.75 2.74
N SER A 120 26.24 -7.01 3.81
CA SER A 120 26.22 -5.56 3.81
C SER A 120 27.38 -4.93 4.58
N ASP A 121 27.60 -3.65 4.33
CA ASP A 121 28.51 -2.81 5.12
C ASP A 121 27.85 -2.40 6.45
N SER A 122 28.66 -2.01 7.43
CA SER A 122 28.18 -1.51 8.74
C SER A 122 27.30 -0.27 8.64
N GLY A 123 27.44 0.51 7.57
CA GLY A 123 26.58 1.66 7.26
C GLY A 123 25.09 1.33 7.16
N LEU A 124 24.73 0.05 6.92
CA LEU A 124 23.33 -0.39 6.86
C LEU A 124 22.53 0.04 8.10
N PHE A 125 23.03 -0.24 9.30
CA PHE A 125 22.35 0.10 10.56
C PHE A 125 22.42 1.59 10.91
N ASN A 126 23.36 2.34 10.31
CA ASN A 126 23.45 3.79 10.48
C ASN A 126 22.43 4.54 9.60
N MET A 127 22.17 4.00 8.41
CA MET A 127 21.28 4.63 7.41
C MET A 127 19.83 4.24 7.60
N PHE A 128 19.57 2.95 7.75
CA PHE A 128 18.20 2.42 7.82
C PHE A 128 17.73 2.24 9.26
N THR A 129 16.42 2.40 9.47
CA THR A 129 15.79 2.18 10.77
C THR A 129 15.52 0.68 10.97
N LEU A 130 16.55 -0.04 11.36
CA LEU A 130 16.54 -1.46 11.66
C LEU A 130 16.88 -1.69 13.15
N PRO A 131 15.90 -1.53 14.06
CA PRO A 131 16.18 -1.56 15.50
C PRO A 131 16.62 -2.94 15.95
N LEU A 132 17.74 -3.02 16.65
CA LEU A 132 18.19 -4.23 17.31
C LEU A 132 17.45 -4.40 18.64
N LEU A 133 16.93 -5.62 18.87
CA LEU A 133 16.40 -6.06 20.16
C LEU A 133 17.54 -6.42 21.11
N TRP A 134 18.59 -7.03 20.56
CA TRP A 134 19.82 -7.38 21.25
C TRP A 134 21.01 -7.06 20.35
N GLY A 135 22.12 -6.64 20.96
CA GLY A 135 23.34 -6.24 20.27
C GLY A 135 23.44 -4.72 20.11
N ASP A 136 24.57 -4.26 19.56
CA ASP A 136 24.87 -2.86 19.30
C ASP A 136 25.00 -2.62 17.78
N PRO A 137 24.19 -1.74 17.19
CA PRO A 137 24.25 -1.44 15.76
C PRO A 137 25.64 -1.00 15.28
N ALA A 138 26.42 -0.31 16.11
CA ALA A 138 27.75 0.18 15.74
C ALA A 138 28.78 -0.95 15.56
N THR A 139 28.61 -2.05 16.28
CA THR A 139 29.57 -3.16 16.30
C THR A 139 29.06 -4.47 15.71
N ALA A 140 27.76 -4.54 15.42
CA ALA A 140 27.11 -5.79 14.99
C ALA A 140 27.72 -6.43 13.74
N LEU A 141 28.27 -5.64 12.81
CA LEU A 141 28.92 -6.10 11.58
C LEU A 141 30.42 -5.79 11.54
N SER A 142 31.07 -5.58 12.68
CA SER A 142 32.50 -5.22 12.75
C SER A 142 33.44 -6.39 12.50
N SER A 143 33.05 -7.63 12.86
CA SER A 143 33.81 -8.84 12.61
C SER A 143 33.33 -9.54 11.34
N PRO A 144 34.20 -10.00 10.45
CA PRO A 144 33.81 -10.74 9.23
C PRO A 144 32.90 -11.95 9.50
N ASN A 145 33.11 -12.63 10.63
CA ASN A 145 32.34 -13.81 11.03
C ASN A 145 31.19 -13.47 12.00
N SER A 146 30.59 -12.30 11.87
CA SER A 146 29.41 -11.89 12.61
C SER A 146 28.14 -12.05 11.79
N ILE A 147 27.01 -12.27 12.46
CA ILE A 147 25.70 -12.32 11.82
C ILE A 147 24.66 -11.64 12.69
N VAL A 148 23.82 -10.82 12.07
CA VAL A 148 22.60 -10.28 12.67
C VAL A 148 21.40 -11.01 12.06
N LEU A 149 20.48 -11.46 12.91
CA LEU A 149 19.28 -12.21 12.51
C LEU A 149 18.03 -11.40 12.85
N THR A 150 16.94 -11.61 12.13
CA THR A 150 15.62 -11.18 12.62
C THR A 150 15.20 -12.02 13.83
N GLU A 151 14.26 -11.52 14.61
CA GLU A 151 13.69 -12.25 15.77
C GLU A 151 13.11 -13.61 15.34
N LYS A 152 12.41 -13.65 14.21
CA LYS A 152 11.84 -14.87 13.63
C LYS A 152 12.93 -15.87 13.24
N LEU A 153 13.97 -15.42 12.55
CA LEU A 153 15.06 -16.30 12.14
C LEU A 153 15.88 -16.78 13.36
N ALA A 154 16.12 -15.92 14.34
CA ALA A 154 16.76 -16.28 15.59
C ALA A 154 15.95 -17.33 16.36
N GLY A 155 14.63 -17.16 16.47
CA GLY A 155 13.71 -18.14 17.09
C GLY A 155 13.73 -19.50 16.40
N LYS A 156 13.85 -19.52 15.05
CA LYS A 156 13.95 -20.76 14.26
C LYS A 156 15.14 -21.62 14.67
N TYR A 157 16.31 -21.01 14.93
CA TYR A 157 17.54 -21.73 15.26
C TYR A 157 17.77 -21.90 16.76
N PHE A 158 17.41 -20.94 17.59
CA PHE A 158 17.75 -20.88 19.00
C PHE A 158 16.53 -21.04 19.95
N GLY A 159 15.32 -21.05 19.40
CA GLY A 159 14.09 -21.04 20.21
C GLY A 159 13.99 -19.75 21.05
N ASP A 160 13.48 -19.87 22.27
CA ASP A 160 13.28 -18.74 23.18
C ASP A 160 14.57 -18.34 23.95
N THR A 161 15.71 -18.92 23.61
CA THR A 161 16.98 -18.62 24.30
C THR A 161 17.69 -17.46 23.63
N ASN A 162 18.31 -16.57 24.43
CA ASN A 162 19.12 -15.49 23.90
C ASN A 162 20.20 -16.03 22.96
N PRO A 163 20.22 -15.64 21.68
CA PRO A 163 21.16 -16.12 20.69
C PRO A 163 22.50 -15.36 20.67
N LEU A 164 22.62 -14.20 21.36
CA LEU A 164 23.86 -13.41 21.36
C LEU A 164 25.07 -14.24 21.81
N GLY A 165 26.16 -14.13 21.04
CA GLY A 165 27.41 -14.84 21.28
C GLY A 165 27.37 -16.33 20.93
N LYS A 166 26.20 -16.89 20.53
CA LYS A 166 26.10 -18.24 20.03
C LYS A 166 26.56 -18.34 18.58
N THR A 167 26.97 -19.54 18.17
CA THR A 167 27.49 -19.79 16.85
C THR A 167 26.46 -20.44 15.94
N LEU A 168 26.41 -19.99 14.70
CA LEU A 168 25.66 -20.55 13.59
C LEU A 168 26.61 -20.97 12.49
N THR A 169 26.50 -22.18 11.99
CA THR A 169 27.41 -22.70 10.94
C THR A 169 26.76 -22.51 9.57
N LEU A 170 27.47 -21.87 8.64
CA LEU A 170 27.04 -21.65 7.25
C LEU A 170 27.81 -22.64 6.35
N GLU A 171 27.08 -23.26 5.40
CA GLU A 171 27.65 -24.22 4.40
C GLU A 171 28.47 -25.33 5.02
N ASN A 172 28.18 -25.75 6.27
CA ASN A 172 28.96 -26.70 7.05
C ASN A 172 30.46 -26.35 7.19
N ARG A 173 30.85 -25.12 6.87
CA ARG A 173 32.24 -24.68 6.79
C ARG A 173 32.55 -23.46 7.64
N PHE A 174 31.70 -22.45 7.57
CA PHE A 174 31.97 -21.14 8.18
C PHE A 174 31.17 -20.98 9.46
N GLN A 175 31.83 -20.60 10.55
CA GLN A 175 31.20 -20.34 11.82
C GLN A 175 30.97 -18.84 11.98
N PHE A 176 29.70 -18.45 12.20
CA PHE A 176 29.31 -17.09 12.45
C PHE A 176 28.80 -16.93 13.86
N MET A 177 29.27 -15.91 14.55
CA MET A 177 28.78 -15.54 15.87
C MET A 177 27.59 -14.59 15.72
N VAL A 178 26.49 -14.87 16.37
CA VAL A 178 25.32 -13.98 16.43
C VAL A 178 25.68 -12.76 17.29
N THR A 179 25.79 -11.61 16.63
CA THR A 179 26.18 -10.33 17.24
C THR A 179 25.00 -9.38 17.43
N GLY A 180 23.85 -9.72 16.86
CA GLY A 180 22.64 -8.92 17.02
C GLY A 180 21.39 -9.69 16.63
N VAL A 181 20.27 -9.25 17.19
CA VAL A 181 18.93 -9.65 16.77
C VAL A 181 18.13 -8.38 16.50
N MET A 182 17.64 -8.25 15.27
CA MET A 182 16.84 -7.13 14.84
C MET A 182 15.34 -7.49 14.85
N LYS A 183 14.50 -6.50 14.98
CA LYS A 183 13.06 -6.64 14.71
C LYS A 183 12.83 -7.06 13.28
N GLU A 184 11.68 -7.70 13.02
CA GLU A 184 11.24 -7.95 11.66
C GLU A 184 11.16 -6.64 10.88
N ILE A 185 11.62 -6.69 9.62
CA ILE A 185 11.43 -5.58 8.70
C ILE A 185 9.93 -5.55 8.33
N PRO A 186 9.27 -4.40 8.40
CA PRO A 186 7.87 -4.29 7.99
C PRO A 186 7.65 -4.75 6.54
N ASP A 187 6.51 -5.41 6.27
CA ASP A 187 6.18 -5.95 4.94
C ASP A 187 6.08 -4.86 3.85
N ASN A 188 5.83 -3.62 4.26
CA ASN A 188 5.84 -2.44 3.39
C ASN A 188 7.25 -1.83 3.27
N SER A 189 8.23 -2.66 2.96
CA SER A 189 9.63 -2.24 2.70
C SER A 189 10.18 -2.87 1.43
N VAL A 190 11.04 -2.15 0.72
CA VAL A 190 11.86 -2.69 -0.38
C VAL A 190 13.04 -3.51 0.14
N LEU A 191 13.40 -3.34 1.40
CA LEU A 191 14.41 -4.16 2.07
C LEU A 191 13.75 -5.44 2.58
N THR A 192 14.11 -6.57 1.98
CA THR A 192 13.51 -7.88 2.29
C THR A 192 14.60 -8.89 2.61
N PHE A 193 15.03 -8.95 3.86
CA PHE A 193 16.01 -9.94 4.34
C PHE A 193 15.75 -10.28 5.81
N GLU A 194 16.10 -11.51 6.18
CA GLU A 194 15.96 -12.03 7.56
C GLU A 194 17.31 -12.15 8.27
N GLY A 195 18.43 -12.01 7.54
CA GLY A 195 19.75 -12.04 8.15
C GLY A 195 20.76 -11.22 7.37
N VAL A 196 21.73 -10.67 8.09
CA VAL A 196 22.80 -9.83 7.54
C VAL A 196 24.15 -10.35 8.00
N ILE A 197 25.05 -10.58 7.05
CA ILE A 197 26.47 -10.83 7.31
C ILE A 197 27.32 -9.66 6.80
N PRO A 198 28.52 -9.44 7.33
CA PRO A 198 29.39 -8.36 6.86
C PRO A 198 29.87 -8.59 5.42
N PHE A 199 29.91 -7.51 4.65
CA PHE A 199 30.48 -7.55 3.29
C PHE A 199 31.97 -7.95 3.28
N SER A 200 32.70 -7.69 4.38
CA SER A 200 34.09 -8.10 4.59
C SER A 200 34.28 -9.61 4.53
N PHE A 201 33.31 -10.42 4.98
CA PHE A 201 33.38 -11.88 4.84
C PHE A 201 33.48 -12.32 3.38
N LEU A 202 32.70 -11.71 2.47
CA LEU A 202 32.79 -12.04 1.04
C LEU A 202 34.15 -11.74 0.47
N ARG A 203 34.84 -10.71 1.00
CA ARG A 203 36.22 -10.39 0.60
C ARG A 203 37.21 -11.44 1.09
N GLU A 204 37.07 -11.92 2.33
CA GLU A 204 37.93 -12.96 2.89
C GLU A 204 37.86 -14.29 2.12
N ILE A 205 36.67 -14.68 1.67
CA ILE A 205 36.47 -15.90 0.88
C ILE A 205 36.76 -15.72 -0.62
N GLY A 206 37.19 -14.53 -1.05
CA GLY A 206 37.47 -14.24 -2.46
C GLY A 206 36.24 -14.13 -3.35
N ALA A 207 35.03 -13.94 -2.78
CA ALA A 207 33.79 -13.81 -3.51
C ALA A 207 33.49 -12.37 -3.95
N VAL A 208 34.39 -11.42 -3.69
CA VAL A 208 34.26 -10.02 -4.11
C VAL A 208 34.98 -9.80 -5.43
N SER A 209 34.26 -9.23 -6.40
CA SER A 209 34.87 -8.75 -7.63
C SER A 209 35.47 -7.35 -7.44
N ASN A 210 36.72 -7.17 -7.83
CA ASN A 210 37.34 -5.85 -7.89
C ASN A 210 37.10 -5.15 -9.23
N SER A 211 36.31 -5.75 -10.13
CA SER A 211 35.99 -5.20 -11.45
C SER A 211 35.00 -4.07 -11.35
N TRP A 212 35.32 -2.92 -11.91
CA TRP A 212 34.44 -1.78 -12.07
C TRP A 212 33.43 -1.93 -13.23
N GLY A 213 33.55 -2.97 -14.03
CA GLY A 213 32.61 -3.33 -15.08
C GLY A 213 31.64 -4.45 -14.69
N SER A 214 31.70 -4.96 -13.45
CA SER A 214 30.84 -6.04 -12.97
C SER A 214 29.82 -5.50 -11.98
N ASN A 215 28.58 -5.31 -12.44
CA ASN A 215 27.48 -4.74 -11.67
C ASN A 215 26.64 -5.86 -11.07
N SER A 216 26.62 -6.02 -9.77
CA SER A 216 25.98 -7.16 -9.11
C SER A 216 25.35 -6.87 -7.76
N ILE A 217 25.50 -5.65 -7.23
CA ILE A 217 25.05 -5.28 -5.89
C ILE A 217 24.22 -4.02 -5.91
N PHE A 218 23.34 -3.86 -4.93
CA PHE A 218 22.65 -2.60 -4.67
C PHE A 218 23.54 -1.71 -3.79
N THR A 219 23.71 -0.45 -4.16
CA THR A 219 24.42 0.52 -3.35
C THR A 219 23.47 1.65 -2.96
N TYR A 220 23.37 1.87 -1.67
CA TYR A 220 22.63 3.00 -1.09
C TYR A 220 23.61 4.01 -0.51
N VAL A 221 23.27 5.28 -0.61
CA VAL A 221 24.03 6.40 -0.08
C VAL A 221 23.15 7.32 0.74
N GLU A 222 23.64 7.81 1.88
CA GLU A 222 23.03 8.92 2.63
C GLU A 222 23.72 10.20 2.17
N LEU A 223 22.96 11.16 1.66
CA LEU A 223 23.48 12.45 1.21
C LEU A 223 23.32 13.52 2.27
N ALA A 224 24.25 14.45 2.28
CA ALA A 224 24.16 15.69 3.08
C ALA A 224 22.94 16.49 2.63
N GLU A 225 22.38 17.25 3.57
CA GLU A 225 21.21 18.09 3.30
C GLU A 225 21.52 19.18 2.29
N GLY A 226 20.63 19.35 1.30
CA GLY A 226 20.82 20.33 0.23
C GLY A 226 21.75 19.91 -0.90
N SER A 227 22.18 18.63 -0.95
CA SER A 227 23.00 18.10 -2.05
C SER A 227 22.24 18.19 -3.38
N ASP A 228 22.92 18.66 -4.43
CA ASP A 228 22.40 18.64 -5.79
C ASP A 228 22.57 17.24 -6.40
N LEU A 229 21.44 16.56 -6.64
CA LEU A 229 21.42 15.16 -7.09
C LEU A 229 22.06 14.97 -8.47
N GLU A 230 21.93 15.94 -9.36
CA GLU A 230 22.55 15.89 -10.70
C GLU A 230 24.08 15.98 -10.60
N SER A 231 24.57 16.91 -9.77
CA SER A 231 26.00 17.05 -9.47
C SER A 231 26.58 15.81 -8.83
N VAL A 232 25.88 15.21 -7.87
CA VAL A 232 26.28 13.93 -7.25
C VAL A 232 26.36 12.83 -8.30
N GLY A 233 25.34 12.66 -9.15
CA GLY A 233 25.35 11.67 -10.24
C GLY A 233 26.53 11.82 -11.20
N LYS A 234 26.89 13.06 -11.52
CA LYS A 234 28.09 13.35 -12.34
C LYS A 234 29.36 12.93 -11.61
N LYS A 235 29.53 13.29 -10.32
CA LYS A 235 30.70 12.89 -9.53
C LYS A 235 30.82 11.37 -9.37
N LEU A 236 29.70 10.66 -9.18
CA LEU A 236 29.67 9.19 -9.16
C LEU A 236 30.22 8.61 -10.47
N THR A 237 29.81 9.19 -11.61
CA THR A 237 30.28 8.79 -12.95
C THR A 237 31.75 9.10 -13.14
N ASP A 238 32.20 10.31 -12.77
CA ASP A 238 33.60 10.74 -12.92
C ASP A 238 34.54 9.83 -12.10
N VAL A 239 34.16 9.44 -10.87
CA VAL A 239 34.94 8.49 -10.07
C VAL A 239 35.04 7.12 -10.76
N VAL A 240 33.97 6.62 -11.37
CA VAL A 240 34.03 5.32 -12.09
C VAL A 240 34.92 5.43 -13.30
N LEU A 241 34.90 6.54 -14.03
CA LEU A 241 35.77 6.78 -15.19
C LEU A 241 37.27 6.76 -14.84
N GLU A 242 37.67 7.12 -13.62
CA GLU A 242 39.07 6.99 -13.17
C GLU A 242 39.55 5.52 -13.13
N TYR A 243 38.65 4.60 -12.80
CA TYR A 243 38.96 3.17 -12.65
C TYR A 243 38.60 2.33 -13.89
N HIS A 244 37.68 2.83 -14.69
CA HIS A 244 37.17 2.21 -15.92
C HIS A 244 36.97 3.23 -17.04
N PRO A 245 38.07 3.76 -17.65
CA PRO A 245 38.04 4.87 -18.59
C PRO A 245 37.24 4.62 -19.88
N THR A 246 37.03 3.36 -20.25
CA THR A 246 36.28 2.99 -21.46
C THR A 246 34.78 2.81 -21.24
N THR A 247 34.31 2.93 -20.01
CA THR A 247 32.87 2.79 -19.72
C THR A 247 32.06 3.93 -20.35
N ARG A 248 30.86 3.60 -20.80
CA ARG A 248 29.86 4.59 -21.24
C ARG A 248 28.69 4.69 -20.25
N THR A 249 28.82 4.03 -19.11
CA THR A 249 27.80 4.03 -18.06
C THR A 249 27.71 5.40 -17.39
N LYS A 250 26.49 5.85 -17.11
CA LYS A 250 26.23 7.06 -16.35
C LYS A 250 25.52 6.68 -15.06
N PHE A 251 25.97 7.23 -13.94
CA PHE A 251 25.39 6.97 -12.63
C PHE A 251 24.46 8.12 -12.22
N SER A 252 23.42 7.79 -11.50
CA SER A 252 22.45 8.69 -10.89
C SER A 252 22.06 8.21 -9.52
N VAL A 253 21.40 9.05 -8.75
CA VAL A 253 20.85 8.70 -7.45
C VAL A 253 19.33 8.80 -7.50
N PHE A 254 18.64 7.80 -6.95
CA PHE A 254 17.20 7.69 -6.95
C PHE A 254 16.68 7.68 -5.51
N PRO A 255 15.69 8.55 -5.14
CA PRO A 255 15.18 8.63 -3.77
C PRO A 255 14.69 7.28 -3.24
N PHE A 256 15.13 6.89 -2.05
CA PHE A 256 14.78 5.61 -1.45
C PHE A 256 13.27 5.43 -1.25
N LEU A 257 12.58 6.47 -0.79
CA LEU A 257 11.13 6.44 -0.55
C LEU A 257 10.30 6.34 -1.82
N ASP A 258 10.90 6.58 -3.00
CA ASP A 258 10.23 6.52 -4.28
C ASP A 258 10.46 5.19 -5.02
N ILE A 259 11.36 4.34 -4.50
CA ILE A 259 11.74 3.07 -5.16
C ILE A 259 10.52 2.21 -5.43
N HIS A 260 9.67 1.99 -4.43
CA HIS A 260 8.51 1.12 -4.57
C HIS A 260 7.52 1.63 -5.63
N LEU A 261 7.26 2.93 -5.65
CA LEU A 261 6.21 3.49 -6.49
C LEU A 261 6.67 3.90 -7.89
N HIS A 262 7.89 4.39 -8.01
CA HIS A 262 8.35 5.10 -9.20
C HIS A 262 9.59 4.47 -9.86
N SER A 263 10.23 3.47 -9.22
CA SER A 263 11.41 2.85 -9.80
C SER A 263 11.10 2.20 -11.15
N GLN A 264 11.95 2.50 -12.13
CA GLN A 264 11.93 1.85 -13.44
C GLN A 264 13.23 1.07 -13.55
N PHE A 265 13.17 -0.24 -13.72
CA PHE A 265 14.37 -1.05 -13.83
C PHE A 265 14.16 -2.26 -14.75
N GLY A 266 15.27 -2.74 -15.29
CA GLY A 266 15.30 -3.90 -16.16
C GLY A 266 15.25 -3.54 -17.64
N PHE A 267 15.24 -4.57 -18.47
CA PHE A 267 15.14 -4.48 -19.92
C PHE A 267 13.72 -4.14 -20.40
N THR A 268 12.76 -4.20 -19.49
CA THR A 268 11.37 -3.79 -19.72
C THR A 268 11.08 -2.60 -18.81
N GLU A 269 10.35 -1.61 -19.31
CA GLU A 269 9.87 -0.48 -18.50
C GLU A 269 8.83 -0.93 -17.44
N THR A 270 9.29 -1.73 -16.47
CA THR A 270 8.44 -2.12 -15.33
C THR A 270 8.31 -0.91 -14.42
N ARG A 271 7.18 -0.25 -14.50
CA ARG A 271 6.86 0.89 -13.63
C ARG A 271 6.33 0.36 -12.30
N GLY A 272 6.67 1.06 -11.22
CA GLY A 272 6.08 0.81 -9.90
C GLY A 272 4.54 0.91 -9.92
N PRO A 273 3.87 0.50 -8.84
CA PRO A 273 2.40 0.39 -8.79
C PRO A 273 1.64 1.71 -8.76
N VAL A 274 2.32 2.86 -8.95
CA VAL A 274 1.69 4.20 -8.87
C VAL A 274 0.44 4.32 -9.74
N THR A 275 0.45 3.78 -10.96
CA THR A 275 -0.72 3.77 -11.85
C THR A 275 -1.87 2.96 -11.26
N ALA A 276 -1.58 1.82 -10.64
CA ALA A 276 -2.58 1.00 -9.96
C ALA A 276 -3.20 1.76 -8.77
N ILE A 277 -2.41 2.51 -8.01
CA ILE A 277 -2.91 3.35 -6.90
C ILE A 277 -3.94 4.38 -7.41
N TYR A 278 -3.65 5.09 -8.51
CA TYR A 278 -4.61 6.03 -9.09
C TYR A 278 -5.89 5.35 -9.55
N ILE A 279 -5.77 4.21 -10.26
CA ILE A 279 -6.92 3.45 -10.77
C ILE A 279 -7.79 2.95 -9.60
N PHE A 280 -7.19 2.29 -8.61
CA PHE A 280 -7.95 1.77 -7.47
C PHE A 280 -8.55 2.87 -6.60
N SER A 281 -7.85 4.00 -6.41
CA SER A 281 -8.42 5.16 -5.73
C SER A 281 -9.64 5.70 -6.45
N LEU A 282 -9.60 5.79 -7.78
CA LEU A 282 -10.74 6.21 -8.58
C LEU A 282 -11.90 5.22 -8.48
N ILE A 283 -11.63 3.92 -8.50
CA ILE A 283 -12.63 2.87 -8.31
C ILE A 283 -13.27 2.99 -6.93
N ALA A 284 -12.49 3.22 -5.85
CA ALA A 284 -13.03 3.41 -4.50
C ALA A 284 -14.01 4.59 -4.45
N VAL A 285 -13.65 5.71 -5.08
CA VAL A 285 -14.53 6.88 -5.19
C VAL A 285 -15.79 6.53 -5.97
N PHE A 286 -15.71 5.86 -7.09
CA PHE A 286 -16.87 5.49 -7.91
C PHE A 286 -17.80 4.53 -7.19
N VAL A 287 -17.28 3.53 -6.50
CA VAL A 287 -18.08 2.57 -5.72
C VAL A 287 -18.82 3.28 -4.59
N LEU A 288 -18.15 4.20 -3.88
CA LEU A 288 -18.79 5.02 -2.85
C LEU A 288 -19.89 5.93 -3.43
N LEU A 289 -19.62 6.57 -4.57
CA LEU A 289 -20.61 7.39 -5.27
C LEU A 289 -21.83 6.58 -5.71
N ILE A 290 -21.64 5.38 -6.27
CA ILE A 290 -22.73 4.48 -6.65
C ILE A 290 -23.60 4.14 -5.43
N ALA A 291 -22.97 3.82 -4.29
CA ALA A 291 -23.68 3.53 -3.04
C ALA A 291 -24.47 4.73 -2.53
N CYS A 292 -23.88 5.94 -2.55
CA CYS A 292 -24.54 7.18 -2.16
C CYS A 292 -25.70 7.54 -3.10
N ILE A 293 -25.52 7.42 -4.42
CA ILE A 293 -26.57 7.67 -5.42
C ILE A 293 -27.73 6.69 -5.24
N ASN A 294 -27.43 5.41 -4.99
CA ASN A 294 -28.46 4.41 -4.70
C ASN A 294 -29.29 4.81 -3.46
N PHE A 295 -28.61 5.21 -2.38
CA PHE A 295 -29.26 5.71 -1.17
C PHE A 295 -30.16 6.93 -1.46
N ILE A 296 -29.66 7.91 -2.22
CA ILE A 296 -30.41 9.09 -2.63
C ILE A 296 -31.66 8.70 -3.41
N ASN A 297 -31.53 7.81 -4.40
CA ASN A 297 -32.62 7.35 -5.24
C ASN A 297 -33.75 6.67 -4.44
N LEU A 298 -33.37 5.74 -3.53
CA LEU A 298 -34.29 5.03 -2.65
C LEU A 298 -34.93 5.98 -1.65
N SER A 299 -34.18 6.89 -1.01
CA SER A 299 -34.68 7.88 -0.05
C SER A 299 -35.63 8.84 -0.70
N THR A 300 -35.36 9.30 -1.92
CA THR A 300 -36.23 10.21 -2.67
C THR A 300 -37.51 9.52 -3.15
N ALA A 301 -37.45 8.26 -3.57
CA ALA A 301 -38.63 7.48 -3.93
C ALA A 301 -39.59 7.34 -2.73
N LYS A 302 -39.06 7.07 -1.55
CA LYS A 302 -39.84 7.00 -0.31
C LYS A 302 -40.40 8.35 0.13
N ALA A 303 -39.68 9.43 -0.17
CA ALA A 303 -40.11 10.79 0.14
C ALA A 303 -41.45 11.14 -0.50
N SER A 304 -41.70 10.67 -1.73
CA SER A 304 -42.99 10.86 -2.42
C SER A 304 -44.17 10.27 -1.64
N SER A 305 -43.99 9.13 -0.98
CA SER A 305 -45.05 8.51 -0.14
C SER A 305 -45.29 9.26 1.19
N ARG A 306 -44.29 10.03 1.67
CA ARG A 306 -44.36 10.82 2.90
C ARG A 306 -44.80 12.28 2.68
N SER A 307 -45.05 12.69 1.43
CA SER A 307 -45.36 14.09 1.09
C SER A 307 -46.55 14.61 1.83
N LYS A 308 -47.61 13.79 2.02
CA LYS A 308 -48.83 14.16 2.80
C LYS A 308 -48.49 14.42 4.28
N GLU A 309 -47.70 13.57 4.92
CA GLU A 309 -47.25 13.74 6.30
C GLU A 309 -46.45 15.04 6.47
N ILE A 310 -45.54 15.33 5.53
CA ILE A 310 -44.74 16.55 5.52
C ILE A 310 -45.62 17.80 5.36
N ALA A 311 -46.62 17.76 4.46
CA ALA A 311 -47.54 18.85 4.26
C ALA A 311 -48.33 19.16 5.53
N VAL A 312 -48.86 18.13 6.22
CA VAL A 312 -49.58 18.30 7.49
C VAL A 312 -48.69 18.93 8.57
N ARG A 313 -47.45 18.46 8.74
CA ARG A 313 -46.51 19.04 9.70
C ARG A 313 -46.19 20.50 9.44
N LYS A 314 -46.05 20.90 8.17
CA LYS A 314 -45.82 22.30 7.78
C LYS A 314 -47.04 23.17 8.07
N VAL A 315 -48.29 22.66 7.85
CA VAL A 315 -49.51 23.38 8.20
C VAL A 315 -49.63 23.59 9.71
N VAL A 316 -49.17 22.63 10.53
CA VAL A 316 -49.15 22.72 12.00
C VAL A 316 -47.96 23.56 12.51
N GLY A 317 -47.15 24.18 11.61
CA GLY A 317 -46.11 25.16 11.99
C GLY A 317 -44.67 24.67 11.99
N ALA A 318 -44.38 23.49 11.44
CA ALA A 318 -42.98 23.05 11.31
C ALA A 318 -42.25 23.90 10.26
N ASP A 319 -41.17 24.55 10.68
CA ASP A 319 -40.31 25.34 9.79
C ASP A 319 -39.38 24.46 8.91
N ARG A 320 -38.86 25.08 7.85
CA ARG A 320 -37.97 24.38 6.88
C ARG A 320 -36.70 23.85 7.52
N LYS A 321 -36.11 24.59 8.47
CA LYS A 321 -34.83 24.18 9.15
C LYS A 321 -35.06 22.94 9.98
N THR A 322 -36.14 22.88 10.76
CA THR A 322 -36.50 21.71 11.57
C THR A 322 -36.68 20.46 10.71
N MET A 323 -37.28 20.59 9.53
CA MET A 323 -37.46 19.49 8.58
C MET A 323 -36.12 19.01 8.02
N ILE A 324 -35.22 19.94 7.63
CA ILE A 324 -33.87 19.60 7.15
C ILE A 324 -33.09 18.82 8.23
N VAL A 325 -33.06 19.34 9.46
CA VAL A 325 -32.38 18.69 10.58
C VAL A 325 -32.93 17.29 10.84
N GLN A 326 -34.26 17.12 10.76
CA GLN A 326 -34.90 15.83 10.95
C GLN A 326 -34.48 14.81 9.89
N PHE A 327 -34.50 15.17 8.59
CA PHE A 327 -34.09 14.26 7.51
C PHE A 327 -32.61 13.98 7.51
N MET A 328 -31.78 14.98 7.82
CA MET A 328 -30.32 14.77 8.01
C MET A 328 -30.06 13.81 9.16
N SER A 329 -30.77 13.94 10.28
CA SER A 329 -30.62 13.02 11.42
C SER A 329 -31.05 11.59 11.05
N GLU A 330 -32.14 11.42 10.28
CA GLU A 330 -32.58 10.10 9.79
C GLU A 330 -31.52 9.46 8.90
N SER A 331 -30.96 10.23 7.95
CA SER A 331 -29.87 9.76 7.08
C SER A 331 -28.61 9.43 7.86
N LEU A 332 -28.22 10.26 8.82
CA LEU A 332 -27.03 10.03 9.65
C LEU A 332 -27.12 8.74 10.47
N ILE A 333 -28.30 8.42 11.02
CA ILE A 333 -28.50 7.16 11.75
C ILE A 333 -28.35 5.96 10.80
N LEU A 334 -28.92 6.02 9.59
CA LEU A 334 -28.76 4.94 8.61
C LEU A 334 -27.31 4.78 8.18
N VAL A 335 -26.59 5.87 7.96
CA VAL A 335 -25.16 5.85 7.64
C VAL A 335 -24.34 5.26 8.79
N THR A 336 -24.63 5.64 10.04
CA THR A 336 -23.92 5.08 11.21
C THR A 336 -24.13 3.56 11.31
N LEU A 337 -25.36 3.08 11.10
CA LEU A 337 -25.64 1.64 11.06
C LEU A 337 -24.92 0.96 9.88
N SER A 338 -24.85 1.62 8.73
CA SER A 338 -24.09 1.12 7.57
C SER A 338 -22.60 1.09 7.83
N MET A 339 -22.05 2.06 8.56
CA MET A 339 -20.66 2.09 8.97
C MET A 339 -20.31 0.90 9.87
N ILE A 340 -21.14 0.62 10.87
CA ILE A 340 -20.94 -0.54 11.75
C ILE A 340 -20.97 -1.84 10.94
N LEU A 341 -21.95 -1.98 10.06
CA LEU A 341 -22.03 -3.15 9.18
C LEU A 341 -20.85 -3.24 8.21
N ALA A 342 -20.36 -2.10 7.70
CA ALA A 342 -19.19 -2.06 6.83
C ALA A 342 -17.91 -2.57 7.53
N LEU A 343 -17.68 -2.18 8.79
CA LEU A 343 -16.55 -2.73 9.57
C LEU A 343 -16.65 -4.24 9.76
N ILE A 344 -17.86 -4.75 10.03
CA ILE A 344 -18.07 -6.20 10.15
C ILE A 344 -17.75 -6.90 8.82
N ILE A 345 -18.21 -6.35 7.70
CA ILE A 345 -17.92 -6.89 6.36
C ILE A 345 -16.42 -6.84 6.08
N VAL A 346 -15.73 -5.73 6.38
CA VAL A 346 -14.28 -5.59 6.22
C VAL A 346 -13.57 -6.69 7.03
N GLY A 347 -13.89 -6.85 8.32
CA GLY A 347 -13.25 -7.86 9.16
C GLY A 347 -13.47 -9.29 8.66
N LEU A 348 -14.69 -9.61 8.20
CA LEU A 348 -15.01 -10.94 7.66
C LEU A 348 -14.36 -11.23 6.29
N SER A 349 -14.17 -10.19 5.48
CA SER A 349 -13.58 -10.32 4.14
C SER A 349 -12.06 -10.14 4.11
N LEU A 350 -11.42 -9.81 5.23
CA LEU A 350 -10.00 -9.46 5.30
C LEU A 350 -9.10 -10.61 4.82
N GLN A 351 -9.39 -11.86 5.23
CA GLN A 351 -8.65 -13.04 4.77
C GLN A 351 -8.74 -13.23 3.25
N LEU A 352 -9.94 -13.08 2.68
CA LEU A 352 -10.14 -13.17 1.24
C LEU A 352 -9.40 -12.04 0.52
N PHE A 353 -9.45 -10.84 1.08
CA PHE A 353 -8.75 -9.68 0.53
C PHE A 353 -7.23 -9.86 0.54
N ASN A 354 -6.66 -10.38 1.63
CA ASN A 354 -5.24 -10.71 1.73
C ASN A 354 -4.81 -11.70 0.64
N ASN A 355 -5.58 -12.77 0.44
CA ASN A 355 -5.29 -13.76 -0.60
C ASN A 355 -5.30 -13.17 -2.03
N ILE A 356 -6.14 -12.16 -2.29
CA ILE A 356 -6.24 -11.51 -3.60
C ILE A 356 -5.17 -10.43 -3.78
N SER A 357 -4.93 -9.64 -2.74
CA SER A 357 -3.98 -8.50 -2.78
C SER A 357 -2.52 -8.89 -2.59
N GLY A 358 -2.26 -10.12 -2.11
CA GLY A 358 -0.91 -10.57 -1.72
C GLY A 358 -0.37 -9.86 -0.48
N LYS A 359 -1.25 -9.29 0.36
CA LYS A 359 -0.89 -8.59 1.60
C LYS A 359 -1.25 -9.44 2.82
N GLU A 360 -0.72 -9.05 3.99
CA GLU A 360 -0.96 -9.71 5.28
C GLU A 360 -1.62 -8.78 6.30
N PHE A 361 -2.70 -8.11 5.90
CA PHE A 361 -3.43 -7.23 6.82
C PHE A 361 -4.07 -8.02 7.95
N SER A 362 -3.96 -7.47 9.15
CA SER A 362 -4.53 -8.00 10.39
C SER A 362 -5.68 -7.13 10.92
N LEU A 363 -6.45 -7.63 11.88
CA LEU A 363 -7.46 -6.81 12.55
C LEU A 363 -6.82 -5.63 13.32
N ALA A 364 -5.54 -5.74 13.71
CA ALA A 364 -4.83 -4.64 14.36
C ALA A 364 -4.61 -3.45 13.43
N ASP A 365 -4.45 -3.67 12.13
CA ASP A 365 -4.29 -2.60 11.13
C ASP A 365 -5.55 -1.75 11.00
N LEU A 366 -6.72 -2.34 11.23
CA LEU A 366 -7.99 -1.61 11.28
C LEU A 366 -8.10 -0.66 12.49
N LEU A 367 -7.25 -0.82 13.49
CA LEU A 367 -7.18 0.04 14.67
C LEU A 367 -6.13 1.15 14.53
N GLN A 368 -5.37 1.18 13.46
CA GLN A 368 -4.39 2.23 13.20
C GLN A 368 -5.09 3.58 12.97
N GLY A 369 -4.50 4.66 13.46
CA GLY A 369 -5.08 6.00 13.38
C GLY A 369 -5.39 6.46 11.94
N LYS A 370 -4.57 6.07 10.96
CA LYS A 370 -4.78 6.38 9.53
C LYS A 370 -6.04 5.70 8.99
N PHE A 371 -6.26 4.43 9.32
CA PHE A 371 -7.46 3.71 8.90
C PHE A 371 -8.71 4.29 9.57
N ILE A 372 -8.66 4.54 10.89
CA ILE A 372 -9.78 5.14 11.64
C ILE A 372 -10.16 6.50 11.04
N LEU A 373 -9.17 7.34 10.70
CA LEU A 373 -9.41 8.64 10.06
C LEU A 373 -10.12 8.47 8.71
N SER A 374 -9.65 7.53 7.87
CA SER A 374 -10.28 7.23 6.57
C SER A 374 -11.69 6.69 6.73
N TYR A 375 -11.92 5.82 7.71
CA TYR A 375 -13.24 5.30 8.05
C TYR A 375 -14.22 6.42 8.45
N ILE A 376 -13.79 7.32 9.33
CA ILE A 376 -14.61 8.48 9.75
C ILE A 376 -14.87 9.39 8.54
N LEU A 377 -13.86 9.68 7.73
CA LEU A 377 -13.99 10.55 6.56
C LEU A 377 -14.99 9.98 5.55
N ILE A 378 -14.91 8.67 5.23
CA ILE A 378 -15.88 8.00 4.35
C ILE A 378 -17.29 8.09 4.93
N GLY A 379 -17.45 7.85 6.22
CA GLY A 379 -18.75 7.96 6.89
C GLY A 379 -19.33 9.37 6.82
N VAL A 380 -18.52 10.39 7.09
CA VAL A 380 -18.92 11.80 7.00
C VAL A 380 -19.30 12.16 5.56
N LEU A 381 -18.49 11.80 4.57
CA LEU A 381 -18.76 12.04 3.15
C LEU A 381 -20.03 11.33 2.69
N ALA A 382 -20.17 10.05 3.02
CA ALA A 382 -21.39 9.30 2.70
C ALA A 382 -22.63 9.88 3.36
N GLY A 383 -22.54 10.27 4.63
CA GLY A 383 -23.64 10.90 5.36
C GLY A 383 -24.07 12.23 4.77
N PHE A 384 -23.09 13.05 4.42
CA PHE A 384 -23.32 14.35 3.80
C PHE A 384 -23.94 14.21 2.40
N LEU A 385 -23.30 13.44 1.52
CA LEU A 385 -23.78 13.23 0.14
C LEU A 385 -25.17 12.58 0.12
N SER A 386 -25.38 11.55 0.93
CA SER A 386 -26.65 10.82 0.96
C SER A 386 -27.78 11.58 1.63
N GLY A 387 -27.47 12.41 2.63
CA GLY A 387 -28.48 13.14 3.43
C GLY A 387 -28.91 14.47 2.85
N LEU A 388 -28.00 15.22 2.22
CA LEU A 388 -28.25 16.57 1.73
C LEU A 388 -29.43 16.66 0.74
N TYR A 389 -29.38 15.88 -0.33
CA TYR A 389 -30.36 15.95 -1.38
C TYR A 389 -31.78 15.61 -0.90
N PRO A 390 -32.02 14.47 -0.19
CA PRO A 390 -33.35 14.17 0.36
C PRO A 390 -33.82 15.24 1.33
N ALA A 391 -32.95 15.79 2.18
CA ALA A 391 -33.31 16.82 3.16
C ALA A 391 -33.79 18.14 2.50
N PHE A 392 -33.04 18.64 1.52
CA PHE A 392 -33.40 19.85 0.78
C PHE A 392 -34.67 19.63 -0.07
N TYR A 393 -34.75 18.47 -0.73
CA TYR A 393 -35.91 18.11 -1.55
C TYR A 393 -37.23 18.07 -0.74
N LEU A 394 -37.22 17.30 0.35
CA LEU A 394 -38.42 17.14 1.20
C LEU A 394 -38.80 18.43 1.91
N SER A 395 -37.82 19.23 2.30
CA SER A 395 -38.09 20.53 2.94
C SER A 395 -38.69 21.59 1.98
N SER A 396 -38.55 21.43 0.66
CA SER A 396 -39.07 22.39 -0.33
C SER A 396 -40.52 22.15 -0.73
N VAL A 397 -41.15 21.06 -0.30
CA VAL A 397 -42.53 20.69 -0.62
C VAL A 397 -43.52 21.77 -0.14
N LYS A 398 -44.40 22.22 -1.05
CA LYS A 398 -45.48 23.22 -0.77
C LYS A 398 -46.75 22.51 -0.29
N PRO A 399 -47.25 22.78 0.93
CA PRO A 399 -48.42 22.11 1.49
C PRO A 399 -49.70 22.25 0.64
N ALA A 400 -49.94 23.46 0.10
CA ALA A 400 -51.16 23.78 -0.66
C ALA A 400 -51.34 22.91 -1.93
N ALA A 401 -50.24 22.59 -2.63
CA ALA A 401 -50.29 21.79 -3.85
C ALA A 401 -50.62 20.31 -3.58
N ILE A 402 -50.16 19.78 -2.43
CA ILE A 402 -50.41 18.39 -2.03
C ILE A 402 -51.83 18.19 -1.52
N LEU A 403 -52.37 19.17 -0.76
CA LEU A 403 -53.73 19.10 -0.20
C LEU A 403 -54.79 19.26 -1.27
N LYS A 404 -54.52 19.97 -2.37
CA LYS A 404 -55.44 20.11 -3.53
C LYS A 404 -55.49 18.88 -4.44
N GLY A 405 -54.77 17.81 -4.13
CA GLY A 405 -54.79 16.61 -4.97
C GLY A 405 -54.04 16.76 -6.30
N GLU A 406 -53.50 17.94 -6.58
CA GLU A 406 -52.56 18.16 -7.66
C GLU A 406 -51.27 17.41 -7.30
N GLY A 407 -51.27 16.13 -7.60
CA GLY A 407 -50.06 15.31 -7.46
C GLY A 407 -48.93 15.98 -8.24
N GLN A 408 -48.18 16.87 -7.56
CA GLN A 408 -46.96 17.37 -8.14
C GLN A 408 -46.02 16.21 -8.36
N THR A 409 -46.15 15.56 -9.50
CA THR A 409 -45.00 15.14 -10.23
C THR A 409 -44.21 16.41 -10.48
N ALA A 410 -43.36 16.77 -9.52
CA ALA A 410 -42.48 17.92 -9.65
C ALA A 410 -41.66 17.72 -10.93
N LYS A 411 -42.15 18.33 -12.04
CA LYS A 411 -41.55 18.21 -13.40
C LYS A 411 -40.03 18.54 -13.42
N GLY A 412 -39.55 19.27 -12.42
CA GLY A 412 -38.13 19.60 -12.28
C GLY A 412 -37.27 18.49 -11.68
N ASN A 413 -37.79 17.66 -10.77
CA ASN A 413 -36.98 16.75 -9.95
C ASN A 413 -36.85 15.33 -10.51
N GLY A 414 -37.72 14.93 -11.47
CA GLY A 414 -37.53 13.71 -12.24
C GLY A 414 -36.28 13.73 -13.11
N ARG A 415 -35.82 14.93 -13.53
CA ARG A 415 -34.60 15.06 -14.34
C ARG A 415 -33.34 14.74 -13.55
N LEU A 416 -33.15 15.28 -12.34
CA LEU A 416 -31.97 15.03 -11.53
C LEU A 416 -31.92 13.55 -11.11
N ARG A 417 -33.02 12.95 -10.67
CA ARG A 417 -33.05 11.52 -10.34
C ARG A 417 -32.72 10.65 -11.56
N ARG A 418 -33.23 10.97 -12.76
CA ARG A 418 -32.90 10.28 -13.99
C ARG A 418 -31.40 10.42 -14.31
N ALA A 419 -30.84 11.63 -14.18
CA ALA A 419 -29.42 11.87 -14.39
C ALA A 419 -28.57 11.05 -13.40
N LEU A 420 -28.91 11.04 -12.11
CA LEU A 420 -28.22 10.22 -11.11
C LEU A 420 -28.27 8.72 -11.43
N VAL A 421 -29.45 8.23 -11.87
CA VAL A 421 -29.58 6.81 -12.30
C VAL A 421 -28.70 6.54 -13.52
N VAL A 422 -28.70 7.41 -14.52
CA VAL A 422 -27.85 7.24 -15.72
C VAL A 422 -26.38 7.23 -15.32
N VAL A 423 -25.92 8.18 -14.51
CA VAL A 423 -24.55 8.22 -14.01
C VAL A 423 -24.19 6.94 -13.25
N GLN A 424 -25.06 6.49 -12.32
CA GLN A 424 -24.85 5.25 -11.57
C GLN A 424 -24.69 4.04 -12.48
N PHE A 425 -25.61 3.85 -13.43
CA PHE A 425 -25.54 2.71 -14.36
C PHE A 425 -24.31 2.81 -15.28
N SER A 426 -23.99 4.02 -15.78
CA SER A 426 -22.78 4.22 -16.60
C SER A 426 -21.52 3.84 -15.84
N LEU A 427 -21.36 4.31 -14.60
CA LEU A 427 -20.22 3.93 -13.75
C LEU A 427 -20.16 2.43 -13.47
N SER A 428 -21.32 1.81 -13.17
CA SER A 428 -21.40 0.36 -12.93
C SER A 428 -21.00 -0.45 -14.18
N VAL A 429 -21.45 -0.03 -15.36
CA VAL A 429 -21.08 -0.67 -16.64
C VAL A 429 -19.59 -0.50 -16.92
N ILE A 430 -19.05 0.71 -16.73
CA ILE A 430 -17.60 0.97 -16.92
C ILE A 430 -16.78 0.04 -16.03
N ILE A 431 -17.09 -0.05 -14.73
CA ILE A 431 -16.36 -0.91 -13.79
C ILE A 431 -16.50 -2.38 -14.20
N ALA A 432 -17.70 -2.85 -14.53
CA ALA A 432 -17.93 -4.24 -14.92
C ALA A 432 -17.19 -4.61 -16.21
N VAL A 433 -17.25 -3.77 -17.22
CA VAL A 433 -16.52 -3.95 -18.49
C VAL A 433 -15.02 -3.97 -18.27
N SER A 434 -14.50 -3.00 -17.48
CA SER A 434 -13.08 -2.96 -17.14
C SER A 434 -12.61 -4.23 -16.42
N ALA A 435 -13.40 -4.75 -15.47
CA ALA A 435 -13.09 -5.98 -14.76
C ALA A 435 -13.07 -7.20 -15.71
N VAL A 436 -14.03 -7.30 -16.65
CA VAL A 436 -14.05 -8.37 -17.65
C VAL A 436 -12.83 -8.29 -18.57
N PHE A 437 -12.47 -7.09 -19.06
CA PHE A 437 -11.28 -6.92 -19.89
C PHE A 437 -10.01 -7.33 -19.13
N MET A 438 -9.87 -6.90 -17.89
CA MET A 438 -8.71 -7.26 -17.06
C MET A 438 -8.61 -8.77 -16.84
N TYR A 439 -9.74 -9.44 -16.57
CA TYR A 439 -9.82 -10.91 -16.47
C TYR A 439 -9.42 -11.60 -17.78
N MET A 440 -9.93 -11.12 -18.90
CA MET A 440 -9.59 -11.66 -20.23
C MET A 440 -8.11 -11.49 -20.55
N GLN A 441 -7.54 -10.33 -20.21
CA GLN A 441 -6.11 -10.04 -20.39
C GLN A 441 -5.25 -10.98 -19.55
N LEU A 442 -5.60 -11.16 -18.26
CA LEU A 442 -4.90 -12.08 -17.36
C LEU A 442 -4.94 -13.51 -17.90
N ARG A 443 -6.12 -13.98 -18.32
CA ARG A 443 -6.29 -15.30 -18.91
C ARG A 443 -5.49 -15.47 -20.22
N PHE A 444 -5.45 -14.44 -21.06
CA PHE A 444 -4.62 -14.44 -22.26
C PHE A 444 -3.13 -14.59 -21.93
N LEU A 445 -2.61 -13.83 -20.95
CA LEU A 445 -1.23 -13.91 -20.51
C LEU A 445 -0.87 -15.30 -19.94
N GLN A 446 -1.76 -15.88 -19.13
CA GLN A 446 -1.59 -17.21 -18.56
C GLN A 446 -1.56 -18.33 -19.60
N ASN A 447 -2.37 -18.19 -20.64
CA ASN A 447 -2.53 -19.20 -21.70
C ASN A 447 -1.69 -18.92 -22.96
N LYS A 448 -0.89 -17.83 -22.94
CA LYS A 448 -0.03 -17.50 -24.09
C LYS A 448 0.96 -18.63 -24.33
N ASP A 449 1.04 -19.05 -25.58
CA ASP A 449 2.08 -20.00 -26.02
C ASP A 449 3.45 -19.30 -25.90
N LEU A 450 4.32 -19.86 -25.10
CA LEU A 450 5.69 -19.36 -24.87
C LEU A 450 6.69 -20.03 -25.83
N GLY A 451 6.24 -20.90 -26.73
CA GLY A 451 7.12 -21.64 -27.65
C GLY A 451 7.81 -22.86 -27.01
N PHE A 452 7.43 -23.23 -25.79
CA PHE A 452 7.91 -24.43 -25.10
C PHE A 452 6.81 -25.05 -24.21
N ASP A 453 6.92 -26.36 -23.96
CA ASP A 453 5.99 -27.10 -23.11
C ASP A 453 6.27 -26.80 -21.62
N LYS A 454 5.32 -26.15 -20.95
CA LYS A 454 5.44 -25.73 -19.54
C LYS A 454 5.34 -26.90 -18.55
N GLU A 455 4.63 -27.97 -18.92
CA GLU A 455 4.28 -29.06 -17.99
C GLU A 455 5.46 -30.01 -17.73
N ASN A 456 6.46 -30.02 -18.61
CA ASN A 456 7.60 -30.91 -18.54
C ASN A 456 8.96 -30.21 -18.36
N LEU A 457 8.96 -28.94 -17.91
CA LEU A 457 10.18 -28.19 -17.68
C LEU A 457 10.67 -28.34 -16.24
N ILE A 458 11.89 -28.90 -16.07
CA ILE A 458 12.60 -28.95 -14.81
C ILE A 458 13.73 -27.92 -14.86
N GLY A 459 13.65 -26.88 -14.04
CA GLY A 459 14.73 -25.94 -13.84
C GLY A 459 15.71 -26.47 -12.78
N ILE A 460 16.93 -26.78 -13.18
CA ILE A 460 18.01 -27.15 -12.25
C ILE A 460 18.86 -25.89 -12.04
N PRO A 461 18.87 -25.27 -10.82
CA PRO A 461 19.77 -24.19 -10.54
C PRO A 461 21.21 -24.73 -10.56
N MET A 462 22.04 -24.21 -11.45
CA MET A 462 23.48 -24.46 -11.41
C MET A 462 24.07 -23.52 -10.35
N SER A 463 24.67 -24.11 -9.30
CA SER A 463 25.41 -23.43 -8.25
C SER A 463 26.83 -23.10 -8.72
#